data_6b6fa0b9b7aa8b8e0ce5a0d827fe8120
#
_entry.id   6b6fa0b9b7aa8b8e0ce5a0d827fe8120
#
_cell.length_a   1.000
_cell.length_b   1.000
_cell.length_c   1.000
_cell.angle_alpha   90.00
_cell.angle_beta   90.00
_cell.angle_gamma   90.00
#
_symmetry.space_group_name_H-M   'P 1'
#
loop_
_entity.id
_entity.type
_entity.pdbx_description
1 polymer ?
#
loop_
_entity_poly.entity_id
_entity_poly.type
_entity_poly.pdbx_seq_one_letter_code
_entity_poly.pdbx_strand_id
1 'polypeptide(L)'
;MIVAQEPIAASVGVSVLKAGGNAVDAAVAVAFALAVTHPSAGNLGGGGFLLLRTAAGHSTFIDFREMAPASASRDMYIGLDGKATKDSLTGWRASGVPGTARGLALAHAKYGSKPWFDLVKPAAALATSGVTLSYAESRSMCGSRRWLSPFPESKRIFLSGGACFQPGDTLRQPELARTLSRIADNPDDFYTGETARILAEQMRRHGGAITLEDLRSYKPVERQPLTGAYKGHTIITAPPPSSGGVGILQMLAMLEPTGYEKHGAGSAASSHYIAEAMRRYFADRAQYLGDSDFAKVPVKGLLDPQYIAARRASIDPARATPSSALGAGRPSFEPADTTHFNVIDAQGNAVALTYTINNSYGSGVTVPGLGFLLNDEMDDFAAQPGAPNMFGLIQGEANAIAPRKRPLSAMTPTIVLKDGKLFLVLGAPGGPRIISGVLQVILNVIDFKMDVQQAVDQPRLHHQWMPDRLLLEPGFSPDTRALLEQRGHTLGAISSVASVEAIMVESPRSRAVSDATTTGANVTDTIPWLAAARNGRSAGKAEGY
;
A
#
# COMPACT_ATOMS: atom_id res chain seq x y z
N MET A 1 0.12 19.56 -3.01
CA MET A 1 -0.16 18.60 -4.11
C MET A 1 -0.60 17.27 -3.53
N ILE A 2 -1.55 16.61 -4.17
CA ILE A 2 -2.05 15.27 -3.78
C ILE A 2 -2.09 14.37 -5.01
N VAL A 3 -1.71 13.11 -4.84
CA VAL A 3 -1.94 12.04 -5.82
C VAL A 3 -2.68 10.92 -5.12
N ALA A 4 -3.85 10.55 -5.62
CA ALA A 4 -4.66 9.46 -5.08
C ALA A 4 -5.37 8.69 -6.21
N GLN A 5 -5.77 7.47 -5.93
CA GLN A 5 -6.39 6.56 -6.90
C GLN A 5 -7.81 6.97 -7.31
N GLU A 6 -8.44 7.89 -6.56
CA GLU A 6 -9.82 8.34 -6.82
C GLU A 6 -9.89 9.88 -6.82
N PRO A 7 -10.45 10.49 -7.90
CA PRO A 7 -10.42 11.94 -8.10
C PRO A 7 -11.15 12.77 -7.04
N ILE A 8 -12.31 12.31 -6.54
CA ILE A 8 -13.11 13.04 -5.56
C ILE A 8 -12.34 13.13 -4.23
N ALA A 9 -11.72 12.02 -3.81
CA ALA A 9 -10.90 11.99 -2.60
C ALA A 9 -9.69 12.92 -2.72
N ALA A 10 -9.00 12.94 -3.88
CA ALA A 10 -7.92 13.89 -4.12
C ALA A 10 -8.40 15.34 -3.98
N SER A 11 -9.55 15.68 -4.54
CA SER A 11 -10.13 17.03 -4.48
C SER A 11 -10.56 17.43 -3.04
N VAL A 12 -11.02 16.47 -2.21
CA VAL A 12 -11.28 16.70 -0.78
C VAL A 12 -9.99 17.12 -0.07
N GLY A 13 -8.91 16.38 -0.27
CA GLY A 13 -7.63 16.72 0.33
C GLY A 13 -7.07 18.07 -0.12
N VAL A 14 -7.17 18.39 -1.42
CA VAL A 14 -6.78 19.72 -1.95
C VAL A 14 -7.60 20.83 -1.31
N SER A 15 -8.88 20.62 -1.05
CA SER A 15 -9.73 21.59 -0.36
C SER A 15 -9.24 21.85 1.07
N VAL A 16 -8.79 20.81 1.78
CA VAL A 16 -8.19 20.93 3.12
C VAL A 16 -6.89 21.75 3.06
N LEU A 17 -6.00 21.47 2.09
CA LEU A 17 -4.77 22.24 1.92
C LEU A 17 -5.05 23.71 1.60
N LYS A 18 -6.01 24.00 0.71
CA LYS A 18 -6.45 25.38 0.38
C LYS A 18 -7.03 26.12 1.59
N ALA A 19 -7.69 25.40 2.49
CA ALA A 19 -8.19 25.96 3.76
C ALA A 19 -7.08 26.14 4.82
N GLY A 20 -5.80 25.93 4.46
CA GLY A 20 -4.65 26.08 5.34
C GLY A 20 -4.40 24.90 6.27
N GLY A 21 -4.92 23.71 5.95
CA GLY A 21 -4.55 22.46 6.59
C GLY A 21 -3.16 21.99 6.12
N ASN A 22 -2.49 21.20 6.94
CA ASN A 22 -1.20 20.61 6.59
C ASN A 22 -1.34 19.24 5.89
N ALA A 23 -0.21 18.62 5.55
CA ALA A 23 -0.19 17.34 4.83
C ALA A 23 -0.90 16.21 5.60
N VAL A 24 -0.83 16.21 6.93
CA VAL A 24 -1.52 15.21 7.77
C VAL A 24 -3.03 15.43 7.78
N ASP A 25 -3.49 16.68 7.90
CA ASP A 25 -4.92 17.02 7.81
C ASP A 25 -5.50 16.55 6.47
N ALA A 26 -4.81 16.86 5.37
CA ALA A 26 -5.23 16.45 4.05
C ALA A 26 -5.23 14.91 3.90
N ALA A 27 -4.21 14.22 4.44
CA ALA A 27 -4.14 12.76 4.41
C ALA A 27 -5.31 12.10 5.16
N VAL A 28 -5.69 12.62 6.34
CA VAL A 28 -6.86 12.16 7.09
C VAL A 28 -8.14 12.32 6.27
N ALA A 29 -8.36 13.49 5.69
CA ALA A 29 -9.56 13.76 4.90
C ALA A 29 -9.64 12.89 3.63
N VAL A 30 -8.52 12.68 2.93
CA VAL A 30 -8.42 11.78 1.77
C VAL A 30 -8.74 10.34 2.17
N ALA A 31 -8.19 9.84 3.29
CA ALA A 31 -8.43 8.47 3.73
C ALA A 31 -9.93 8.22 4.03
N PHE A 32 -10.62 9.13 4.74
CA PHE A 32 -12.05 9.01 4.96
C PHE A 32 -12.88 9.17 3.68
N ALA A 33 -12.47 10.05 2.77
CA ALA A 33 -13.15 10.20 1.47
C ALA A 33 -13.02 8.93 0.63
N LEU A 34 -11.84 8.30 0.59
CA LEU A 34 -11.61 7.02 -0.11
C LEU A 34 -12.47 5.88 0.45
N ALA A 35 -12.76 5.87 1.76
CA ALA A 35 -13.68 4.87 2.34
C ALA A 35 -15.09 4.94 1.76
N VAL A 36 -15.47 6.09 1.17
CA VAL A 36 -16.76 6.31 0.50
C VAL A 36 -16.66 6.12 -1.01
N THR A 37 -15.61 6.69 -1.63
CA THR A 37 -15.49 6.85 -3.08
C THR A 37 -14.76 5.70 -3.76
N HIS A 38 -13.97 4.93 -2.98
CA HIS A 38 -13.17 3.79 -3.47
C HIS A 38 -13.34 2.54 -2.58
N PRO A 39 -14.56 2.00 -2.44
CA PRO A 39 -14.87 0.96 -1.46
C PRO A 39 -14.14 -0.37 -1.69
N SER A 40 -13.50 -0.55 -2.85
CA SER A 40 -12.68 -1.74 -3.11
C SER A 40 -11.47 -1.86 -2.19
N ALA A 41 -10.97 -0.73 -1.65
CA ALA A 41 -9.76 -0.70 -0.80
C ALA A 41 -9.77 0.44 0.23
N GLY A 42 -10.37 1.60 -0.06
CA GLY A 42 -10.60 2.67 0.91
C GLY A 42 -11.55 2.18 2.02
N ASN A 43 -11.23 2.45 3.31
CA ASN A 43 -11.89 1.70 4.37
C ASN A 43 -11.98 2.40 5.73
N LEU A 44 -12.88 1.87 6.56
CA LEU A 44 -12.92 2.00 8.02
C LEU A 44 -12.62 0.66 8.70
N GLY A 45 -12.98 -0.43 8.05
CA GLY A 45 -12.88 -1.79 8.58
C GLY A 45 -11.53 -2.47 8.33
N GLY A 46 -10.50 -1.72 7.99
CA GLY A 46 -9.16 -2.19 7.69
C GLY A 46 -8.06 -1.50 8.49
N GLY A 47 -6.86 -1.43 7.93
CA GLY A 47 -5.71 -0.81 8.55
C GLY A 47 -4.61 -0.44 7.56
N GLY A 48 -3.45 -0.03 8.06
CA GLY A 48 -2.37 0.40 7.20
C GLY A 48 -1.22 1.11 7.88
N PHE A 49 -0.50 1.91 7.08
CA PHE A 49 0.71 2.62 7.47
C PHE A 49 0.73 4.05 6.93
N LEU A 50 1.17 4.98 7.76
CA LEU A 50 1.42 6.35 7.39
C LEU A 50 2.89 6.69 7.66
N LEU A 51 3.64 7.03 6.62
CA LEU A 51 4.98 7.56 6.71
C LEU A 51 4.90 9.10 6.57
N LEU A 52 5.38 9.81 7.58
CA LEU A 52 5.44 11.27 7.61
C LEU A 52 6.89 11.75 7.62
N ARG A 53 7.17 12.80 6.84
CA ARG A 53 8.35 13.65 7.01
C ARG A 53 7.88 15.09 7.13
N THR A 54 8.23 15.74 8.23
CA THR A 54 7.95 17.16 8.44
C THR A 54 8.98 18.05 7.71
N ALA A 55 8.60 19.28 7.42
CA ALA A 55 9.49 20.29 6.86
C ALA A 55 10.73 20.54 7.74
N ALA A 56 10.60 20.37 9.06
CA ALA A 56 11.71 20.45 10.01
C ALA A 56 12.68 19.25 9.96
N GLY A 57 12.40 18.24 9.11
CA GLY A 57 13.28 17.08 8.92
C GLY A 57 12.97 15.88 9.81
N HIS A 58 12.01 15.96 10.72
CA HIS A 58 11.58 14.80 11.51
C HIS A 58 10.82 13.80 10.62
N SER A 59 11.14 12.51 10.77
CA SER A 59 10.43 11.43 10.08
C SER A 59 9.89 10.43 11.08
N THR A 60 8.64 10.01 10.90
CA THR A 60 7.97 9.03 11.74
C THR A 60 7.07 8.12 10.92
N PHE A 61 6.76 6.95 11.48
CA PHE A 61 5.92 5.94 10.85
C PHE A 61 4.81 5.51 11.81
N ILE A 62 3.57 5.67 11.41
CA ILE A 62 2.41 5.26 12.20
C ILE A 62 1.89 3.95 11.64
N ASP A 63 2.02 2.90 12.45
CA ASP A 63 1.54 1.55 12.20
C ASP A 63 0.15 1.40 12.81
N PHE A 64 -0.84 1.34 11.95
CA PHE A 64 -2.23 1.03 12.31
C PHE A 64 -2.74 -0.21 11.56
N ARG A 65 -1.80 -1.15 11.30
CA ARG A 65 -2.10 -2.47 10.75
C ARG A 65 -3.13 -3.20 11.62
N GLU A 66 -3.97 -3.99 11.03
CA GLU A 66 -4.93 -4.84 11.72
C GLU A 66 -4.23 -5.77 12.70
N MET A 67 -4.97 -6.23 13.71
CA MET A 67 -4.47 -7.19 14.67
C MET A 67 -5.36 -8.43 14.70
N ALA A 68 -4.76 -9.60 14.86
CA ALA A 68 -5.51 -10.82 15.16
C ALA A 68 -6.33 -10.63 16.44
N PRO A 69 -7.61 -11.06 16.49
CA PRO A 69 -8.41 -11.07 17.72
C PRO A 69 -7.73 -11.84 18.85
N ALA A 70 -8.06 -11.51 20.10
CA ALA A 70 -7.50 -12.20 21.27
C ALA A 70 -7.83 -13.71 21.30
N SER A 71 -8.92 -14.11 20.65
CA SER A 71 -9.33 -15.51 20.49
C SER A 71 -8.61 -16.25 19.36
N ALA A 72 -7.78 -15.57 18.57
CA ALA A 72 -7.07 -16.19 17.47
C ALA A 72 -6.09 -17.27 17.95
N SER A 73 -6.01 -18.35 17.21
CA SER A 73 -5.08 -19.45 17.48
C SER A 73 -4.35 -19.84 16.19
N ARG A 74 -3.18 -20.46 16.35
CA ARG A 74 -2.32 -20.85 15.24
C ARG A 74 -3.06 -21.64 14.15
N ASP A 75 -3.92 -22.54 14.55
CA ASP A 75 -4.59 -23.49 13.65
C ASP A 75 -6.07 -23.16 13.43
N MET A 76 -6.51 -21.92 13.73
CA MET A 76 -7.93 -21.53 13.68
C MET A 76 -8.58 -21.68 12.30
N TYR A 77 -7.78 -21.80 11.25
CA TYR A 77 -8.23 -22.01 9.87
C TYR A 77 -7.90 -23.38 9.32
N ILE A 78 -7.41 -24.31 10.16
CA ILE A 78 -7.13 -25.68 9.74
C ILE A 78 -8.41 -26.52 9.90
N GLY A 79 -8.87 -27.12 8.79
CA GLY A 79 -10.01 -28.02 8.78
C GLY A 79 -9.69 -29.40 9.37
N LEU A 80 -10.74 -30.21 9.52
CA LEU A 80 -10.60 -31.59 10.03
C LEU A 80 -9.73 -32.49 9.14
N ASP A 81 -9.55 -32.13 7.88
CA ASP A 81 -8.67 -32.79 6.93
C ASP A 81 -7.19 -32.35 7.02
N GLY A 82 -6.87 -31.50 7.99
CA GLY A 82 -5.54 -30.95 8.20
C GLY A 82 -5.09 -29.87 7.20
N LYS A 83 -6.03 -29.35 6.36
CA LYS A 83 -5.74 -28.31 5.37
C LYS A 83 -6.34 -26.99 5.78
N ALA A 84 -5.75 -25.90 5.27
CA ALA A 84 -6.30 -24.56 5.44
C ALA A 84 -7.68 -24.44 4.76
N THR A 85 -8.66 -23.90 5.48
CA THR A 85 -9.99 -23.56 4.95
C THR A 85 -9.95 -22.21 4.24
N LYS A 86 -11.08 -21.78 3.66
CA LYS A 86 -11.22 -20.44 3.07
C LYS A 86 -11.75 -19.39 4.06
N ASP A 87 -11.84 -19.72 5.33
CA ASP A 87 -12.43 -18.84 6.35
C ASP A 87 -11.52 -17.63 6.66
N SER A 88 -10.23 -17.66 6.27
CA SER A 88 -9.34 -16.51 6.30
C SER A 88 -9.61 -15.49 5.20
N LEU A 89 -10.26 -15.91 4.10
CA LEU A 89 -10.46 -15.11 2.90
C LEU A 89 -11.82 -14.41 2.85
N THR A 90 -12.88 -15.04 3.36
CA THR A 90 -14.25 -14.56 3.17
C THR A 90 -15.10 -14.79 4.40
N GLY A 91 -16.03 -13.87 4.62
CA GLY A 91 -16.96 -13.95 5.75
C GLY A 91 -16.42 -13.30 7.02
N TRP A 92 -17.18 -13.47 8.10
CA TRP A 92 -16.97 -12.77 9.37
C TRP A 92 -15.70 -13.20 10.12
N ARG A 93 -15.21 -14.42 9.88
CA ARG A 93 -14.01 -14.95 10.52
C ARG A 93 -12.70 -14.46 9.89
N ALA A 94 -12.77 -13.92 8.67
CA ALA A 94 -11.60 -13.48 7.94
C ALA A 94 -10.99 -12.17 8.47
N SER A 95 -11.72 -11.44 9.34
CA SER A 95 -11.35 -10.09 9.71
C SER A 95 -10.45 -10.02 10.91
N GLY A 96 -9.33 -9.28 10.76
CA GLY A 96 -8.55 -8.73 11.88
C GLY A 96 -9.20 -7.48 12.46
N VAL A 97 -8.81 -7.12 13.69
CA VAL A 97 -9.29 -5.92 14.41
C VAL A 97 -8.87 -4.67 13.66
N PRO A 98 -9.81 -3.83 13.19
CA PRO A 98 -9.48 -2.68 12.35
C PRO A 98 -8.66 -1.61 13.07
N GLY A 99 -7.75 -0.96 12.32
CA GLY A 99 -6.85 0.07 12.85
C GLY A 99 -7.07 1.47 12.28
N THR A 100 -7.74 1.61 11.15
CA THR A 100 -7.80 2.85 10.36
C THR A 100 -8.22 4.08 11.17
N ALA A 101 -9.34 4.04 11.88
CA ALA A 101 -9.84 5.22 12.58
C ALA A 101 -8.88 5.69 13.69
N ARG A 102 -8.35 4.79 14.55
CA ARG A 102 -7.36 5.16 15.59
C ARG A 102 -6.01 5.53 15.03
N GLY A 103 -5.58 4.93 13.92
CA GLY A 103 -4.33 5.29 13.26
C GLY A 103 -4.34 6.71 12.72
N LEU A 104 -5.41 7.08 12.04
CA LEU A 104 -5.62 8.44 11.53
C LEU A 104 -5.79 9.44 12.68
N ALA A 105 -6.51 9.08 13.76
CA ALA A 105 -6.66 9.92 14.94
C ALA A 105 -5.32 10.15 15.65
N LEU A 106 -4.45 9.13 15.77
CA LEU A 106 -3.11 9.30 16.33
C LEU A 106 -2.25 10.23 15.48
N ALA A 107 -2.26 10.05 14.16
CA ALA A 107 -1.54 10.93 13.23
C ALA A 107 -2.01 12.38 13.38
N HIS A 108 -3.32 12.60 13.38
CA HIS A 108 -3.94 13.91 13.53
C HIS A 108 -3.63 14.56 14.90
N ALA A 109 -3.79 13.83 16.00
CA ALA A 109 -3.55 14.35 17.34
C ALA A 109 -2.12 14.83 17.57
N LYS A 110 -1.13 14.21 16.89
CA LYS A 110 0.28 14.56 17.02
C LYS A 110 0.75 15.59 15.99
N TYR A 111 0.22 15.55 14.80
CA TYR A 111 0.79 16.25 13.64
C TYR A 111 -0.24 17.05 12.82
N GLY A 112 -1.54 16.95 13.12
CA GLY A 112 -2.61 17.71 12.48
C GLY A 112 -2.70 19.14 13.02
N SER A 113 -3.38 20.00 12.28
CA SER A 113 -3.57 21.41 12.61
C SER A 113 -5.02 21.89 12.54
N LYS A 114 -5.90 21.17 11.82
CA LYS A 114 -7.33 21.48 11.68
C LYS A 114 -8.18 20.70 12.67
N PRO A 115 -9.38 21.16 13.03
CA PRO A 115 -10.29 20.37 13.84
C PRO A 115 -10.61 19.03 13.17
N TRP A 116 -10.57 17.94 13.93
CA TRP A 116 -10.85 16.58 13.45
C TRP A 116 -12.20 16.48 12.71
N PHE A 117 -13.24 17.09 13.27
CA PHE A 117 -14.59 17.13 12.70
C PHE A 117 -14.58 17.62 11.25
N ASP A 118 -13.83 18.68 10.95
CA ASP A 118 -13.78 19.29 9.62
C ASP A 118 -13.10 18.38 8.58
N LEU A 119 -12.26 17.44 9.02
CA LEU A 119 -11.56 16.49 8.15
C LEU A 119 -12.43 15.26 7.81
N VAL A 120 -13.31 14.84 8.72
CA VAL A 120 -14.15 13.66 8.53
C VAL A 120 -15.51 13.99 7.90
N LYS A 121 -16.08 15.15 8.24
CA LYS A 121 -17.38 15.62 7.74
C LYS A 121 -17.54 15.56 6.21
N PRO A 122 -16.56 15.93 5.38
CA PRO A 122 -16.68 15.81 3.93
C PRO A 122 -17.02 14.40 3.46
N ALA A 123 -16.40 13.37 4.06
CA ALA A 123 -16.69 11.98 3.73
C ALA A 123 -18.12 11.58 4.12
N ALA A 124 -18.60 12.00 5.29
CA ALA A 124 -19.99 11.78 5.71
C ALA A 124 -21.00 12.44 4.75
N ALA A 125 -20.69 13.65 4.27
CA ALA A 125 -21.50 14.34 3.26
C ALA A 125 -21.52 13.61 1.93
N LEU A 126 -20.37 13.11 1.44
CA LEU A 126 -20.27 12.30 0.22
C LEU A 126 -21.10 11.01 0.34
N ALA A 127 -21.03 10.31 1.47
CA ALA A 127 -21.79 9.10 1.71
C ALA A 127 -23.31 9.34 1.74
N THR A 128 -23.73 10.52 2.23
CA THR A 128 -25.15 10.93 2.28
C THR A 128 -25.66 11.35 0.92
N SER A 129 -24.97 12.28 0.24
CA SER A 129 -25.39 12.79 -1.08
C SER A 129 -25.26 11.73 -2.17
N GLY A 130 -24.34 10.81 -1.99
CA GLY A 130 -23.92 9.83 -2.96
C GLY A 130 -22.81 10.33 -3.88
N VAL A 131 -22.09 9.39 -4.47
CA VAL A 131 -21.00 9.62 -5.42
C VAL A 131 -21.37 9.05 -6.78
N THR A 132 -21.08 9.80 -7.85
CA THR A 132 -21.26 9.32 -9.22
C THR A 132 -20.16 8.32 -9.54
N LEU A 133 -20.56 7.11 -9.92
CA LEU A 133 -19.63 6.02 -10.22
C LEU A 133 -18.93 6.22 -11.55
N SER A 134 -17.62 6.12 -11.55
CA SER A 134 -16.80 6.04 -12.75
C SER A 134 -16.98 4.68 -13.44
N TYR A 135 -16.50 4.58 -14.67
CA TYR A 135 -16.42 3.28 -15.37
C TYR A 135 -15.59 2.26 -14.59
N ALA A 136 -14.48 2.69 -13.98
CA ALA A 136 -13.59 1.83 -13.21
C ALA A 136 -14.28 1.28 -11.96
N GLU A 137 -14.98 2.14 -11.19
CA GLU A 137 -15.69 1.74 -9.97
C GLU A 137 -16.88 0.81 -10.28
N SER A 138 -17.70 1.15 -11.29
CA SER A 138 -18.82 0.30 -11.72
C SER A 138 -18.33 -1.08 -12.16
N ARG A 139 -17.24 -1.13 -12.94
CA ARG A 139 -16.64 -2.38 -13.39
C ARG A 139 -16.04 -3.20 -12.24
N SER A 140 -15.38 -2.54 -11.28
CA SER A 140 -14.81 -3.18 -10.09
C SER A 140 -15.91 -3.86 -9.26
N MET A 141 -17.01 -3.15 -8.97
CA MET A 141 -18.16 -3.70 -8.23
C MET A 141 -18.79 -4.88 -8.99
N CYS A 142 -18.99 -4.72 -10.29
CA CYS A 142 -19.56 -5.78 -11.12
C CYS A 142 -18.65 -7.03 -11.20
N GLY A 143 -17.35 -6.82 -11.35
CA GLY A 143 -16.34 -7.89 -11.35
C GLY A 143 -16.30 -8.65 -10.02
N SER A 144 -16.59 -7.97 -8.92
CA SER A 144 -16.65 -8.55 -7.57
C SER A 144 -18.03 -9.12 -7.19
N ARG A 145 -18.98 -9.20 -8.14
CA ARG A 145 -20.35 -9.67 -7.87
C ARG A 145 -20.41 -11.03 -7.16
N ARG A 146 -19.58 -11.99 -7.56
CA ARG A 146 -19.56 -13.33 -6.94
C ARG A 146 -19.07 -13.27 -5.49
N TRP A 147 -18.23 -12.30 -5.16
CA TRP A 147 -17.68 -12.07 -3.84
C TRP A 147 -18.65 -11.35 -2.91
N LEU A 148 -19.38 -10.36 -3.43
CA LEU A 148 -20.32 -9.52 -2.69
C LEU A 148 -21.72 -10.15 -2.53
N SER A 149 -22.19 -10.94 -3.51
CA SER A 149 -23.55 -11.47 -3.54
C SER A 149 -23.94 -12.41 -2.37
N PRO A 150 -23.02 -13.19 -1.76
CA PRO A 150 -23.35 -14.02 -0.61
C PRO A 150 -23.75 -13.22 0.64
N PHE A 151 -23.38 -11.95 0.73
CA PHE A 151 -23.63 -11.09 1.89
C PHE A 151 -24.75 -10.10 1.59
N PRO A 152 -25.90 -10.18 2.29
CA PRO A 152 -27.11 -9.38 1.95
C PRO A 152 -26.84 -7.87 1.91
N GLU A 153 -26.10 -7.32 2.90
CA GLU A 153 -25.81 -5.89 2.96
C GLU A 153 -24.85 -5.45 1.83
N SER A 154 -23.81 -6.22 1.55
CA SER A 154 -22.89 -5.94 0.45
C SER A 154 -23.60 -5.99 -0.90
N LYS A 155 -24.47 -6.99 -1.10
CA LYS A 155 -25.32 -7.10 -2.28
C LYS A 155 -26.27 -5.90 -2.41
N ARG A 156 -26.87 -5.45 -1.31
CA ARG A 156 -27.79 -4.32 -1.29
C ARG A 156 -27.09 -3.00 -1.66
N ILE A 157 -25.90 -2.77 -1.10
CA ILE A 157 -25.18 -1.49 -1.23
C ILE A 157 -24.42 -1.43 -2.54
N PHE A 158 -23.66 -2.46 -2.89
CA PHE A 158 -22.69 -2.42 -4.01
C PHE A 158 -23.20 -3.09 -5.29
N LEU A 159 -24.37 -3.70 -5.27
CA LEU A 159 -25.01 -4.27 -6.46
C LEU A 159 -26.45 -3.75 -6.59
N SER A 160 -26.74 -3.02 -7.64
CA SER A 160 -28.05 -2.39 -7.89
C SER A 160 -29.16 -3.45 -8.02
N GLY A 161 -29.92 -3.71 -6.95
CA GLY A 161 -30.97 -4.73 -6.93
C GLY A 161 -30.48 -6.15 -7.26
N GLY A 162 -29.18 -6.41 -7.14
CA GLY A 162 -28.53 -7.67 -7.56
C GLY A 162 -27.99 -7.65 -8.99
N ALA A 163 -28.17 -6.55 -9.73
CA ALA A 163 -27.52 -6.25 -11.01
C ALA A 163 -26.21 -5.48 -10.79
N CYS A 164 -25.56 -5.05 -11.87
CA CYS A 164 -24.38 -4.18 -11.80
C CYS A 164 -24.79 -2.71 -11.92
N PHE A 165 -24.19 -1.84 -11.13
CA PHE A 165 -24.23 -0.40 -11.38
C PHE A 165 -23.60 -0.08 -12.75
N GLN A 166 -24.16 0.94 -13.40
CA GLN A 166 -23.60 1.48 -14.64
C GLN A 166 -22.74 2.71 -14.36
N PRO A 167 -21.76 3.04 -15.22
CA PRO A 167 -21.07 4.33 -15.16
C PRO A 167 -22.08 5.49 -15.20
N GLY A 168 -21.93 6.44 -14.27
CA GLY A 168 -22.86 7.55 -14.11
C GLY A 168 -23.97 7.31 -13.06
N ASP A 169 -24.18 6.07 -12.61
CA ASP A 169 -25.08 5.80 -11.48
C ASP A 169 -24.54 6.41 -10.18
N THR A 170 -25.45 6.67 -9.25
CA THR A 170 -25.11 7.24 -7.94
C THR A 170 -25.09 6.17 -6.86
N LEU A 171 -23.93 5.97 -6.22
CA LEU A 171 -23.77 5.13 -5.03
C LEU A 171 -24.06 5.96 -3.77
N ARG A 172 -25.10 5.61 -3.01
CA ARG A 172 -25.43 6.20 -1.71
C ARG A 172 -25.19 5.20 -0.59
N GLN A 173 -24.58 5.67 0.51
CA GLN A 173 -24.15 4.83 1.63
C GLN A 173 -24.63 5.44 2.98
N PRO A 174 -25.96 5.48 3.23
CA PRO A 174 -26.52 6.21 4.38
C PRO A 174 -26.09 5.62 5.73
N GLU A 175 -25.87 4.31 5.84
CA GLU A 175 -25.34 3.67 7.05
C GLU A 175 -23.89 4.10 7.31
N LEU A 176 -23.06 4.11 6.27
CA LEU A 176 -21.68 4.60 6.35
C LEU A 176 -21.65 6.09 6.73
N ALA A 177 -22.56 6.90 6.18
CA ALA A 177 -22.68 8.32 6.55
C ALA A 177 -22.91 8.52 8.05
N ARG A 178 -23.81 7.73 8.65
CA ARG A 178 -24.06 7.78 10.11
C ARG A 178 -22.83 7.36 10.92
N THR A 179 -22.13 6.31 10.46
CA THR A 179 -20.89 5.84 11.10
C THR A 179 -19.80 6.92 11.03
N LEU A 180 -19.61 7.53 9.86
CA LEU A 180 -18.65 8.63 9.68
C LEU A 180 -19.01 9.85 10.53
N SER A 181 -20.31 10.18 10.67
CA SER A 181 -20.75 11.29 11.55
C SER A 181 -20.39 11.04 13.01
N ARG A 182 -20.62 9.82 13.53
CA ARG A 182 -20.20 9.46 14.90
C ARG A 182 -18.68 9.55 15.08
N ILE A 183 -17.91 9.11 14.08
CA ILE A 183 -16.44 9.20 14.11
C ILE A 183 -15.98 10.67 14.01
N ALA A 184 -16.68 11.52 13.26
CA ALA A 184 -16.40 12.95 13.19
C ALA A 184 -16.59 13.62 14.55
N ASP A 185 -17.65 13.28 15.28
CA ASP A 185 -17.94 13.78 16.61
C ASP A 185 -16.96 13.21 17.66
N ASN A 186 -16.61 11.92 17.54
CA ASN A 186 -15.70 11.24 18.45
C ASN A 186 -14.92 10.11 17.71
N PRO A 187 -13.61 10.26 17.47
CA PRO A 187 -12.81 9.25 16.78
C PRO A 187 -12.80 7.89 17.51
N ASP A 188 -13.00 7.86 18.81
CA ASP A 188 -13.05 6.64 19.62
C ASP A 188 -14.40 5.91 19.57
N ASP A 189 -15.43 6.48 18.93
CA ASP A 189 -16.73 5.81 18.76
C ASP A 189 -16.59 4.45 18.06
N PHE A 190 -15.66 4.34 17.11
CA PHE A 190 -15.35 3.09 16.42
C PHE A 190 -14.87 1.97 17.36
N TYR A 191 -14.26 2.30 18.50
CA TYR A 191 -13.62 1.35 19.41
C TYR A 191 -14.31 1.20 20.76
N THR A 192 -15.02 2.22 21.23
CA THR A 192 -15.64 2.25 22.55
C THR A 192 -17.10 2.69 22.55
N GLY A 193 -17.57 3.29 21.45
CA GLY A 193 -18.90 3.86 21.31
C GLY A 193 -19.94 2.92 20.71
N GLU A 194 -20.91 3.51 20.03
CA GLU A 194 -22.02 2.79 19.41
C GLU A 194 -21.56 1.93 18.24
N THR A 195 -20.64 2.44 17.42
CA THR A 195 -20.05 1.67 16.31
C THR A 195 -19.39 0.39 16.81
N ALA A 196 -18.60 0.46 17.90
CA ALA A 196 -17.99 -0.72 18.51
C ALA A 196 -19.03 -1.75 18.98
N ARG A 197 -20.10 -1.28 19.65
CA ARG A 197 -21.16 -2.18 20.17
C ARG A 197 -21.90 -2.87 19.04
N ILE A 198 -22.27 -2.17 17.98
CA ILE A 198 -22.91 -2.75 16.81
C ILE A 198 -21.98 -3.77 16.13
N LEU A 199 -20.72 -3.40 15.89
CA LEU A 199 -19.75 -4.30 15.26
C LEU A 199 -19.55 -5.59 16.06
N ALA A 200 -19.30 -5.50 17.36
CA ALA A 200 -19.12 -6.68 18.22
C ALA A 200 -20.37 -7.56 18.27
N GLU A 201 -21.58 -6.98 18.29
CA GLU A 201 -22.83 -7.73 18.25
C GLU A 201 -23.01 -8.45 16.91
N GLN A 202 -22.71 -7.82 15.78
CA GLN A 202 -22.79 -8.45 14.47
C GLN A 202 -21.75 -9.58 14.34
N MET A 203 -20.53 -9.38 14.83
CA MET A 203 -19.50 -10.43 14.90
C MET A 203 -20.01 -11.64 15.69
N ARG A 204 -20.57 -11.43 16.88
CA ARG A 204 -21.14 -12.51 17.71
C ARG A 204 -22.26 -13.26 17.01
N ARG A 205 -23.17 -12.55 16.34
CA ARG A 205 -24.33 -13.15 15.61
C ARG A 205 -23.91 -14.03 14.45
N HIS A 206 -22.83 -13.67 13.78
CA HIS A 206 -22.38 -14.31 12.54
C HIS A 206 -21.12 -15.19 12.73
N GLY A 207 -20.69 -15.46 13.96
CA GLY A 207 -19.56 -16.31 14.23
C GLY A 207 -18.18 -15.70 13.91
N GLY A 208 -18.10 -14.36 13.83
CA GLY A 208 -16.83 -13.64 13.74
C GLY A 208 -16.06 -13.65 15.05
N ALA A 209 -14.78 -13.32 15.00
CA ALA A 209 -13.87 -13.46 16.13
C ALA A 209 -13.62 -12.15 16.92
N ILE A 210 -13.95 -10.98 16.34
CA ILE A 210 -13.68 -9.67 16.97
C ILE A 210 -14.70 -9.41 18.08
N THR A 211 -14.21 -9.12 19.28
CA THR A 211 -15.01 -8.77 20.45
C THR A 211 -14.94 -7.27 20.76
N LEU A 212 -15.81 -6.79 21.65
CA LEU A 212 -15.76 -5.41 22.14
C LEU A 212 -14.44 -5.11 22.86
N GLU A 213 -13.87 -6.12 23.56
CA GLU A 213 -12.59 -5.97 24.23
C GLU A 213 -11.42 -5.88 23.23
N ASP A 214 -11.47 -6.62 22.11
CA ASP A 214 -10.50 -6.49 21.04
C ASP A 214 -10.47 -5.07 20.47
N LEU A 215 -11.66 -4.51 20.22
CA LEU A 215 -11.79 -3.12 19.75
C LEU A 215 -11.22 -2.13 20.78
N ARG A 216 -11.62 -2.23 22.06
CA ARG A 216 -11.15 -1.33 23.12
C ARG A 216 -9.65 -1.36 23.30
N SER A 217 -9.05 -2.56 23.27
CA SER A 217 -7.62 -2.77 23.51
C SER A 217 -6.73 -2.46 22.31
N TYR A 218 -7.28 -2.31 21.09
CA TYR A 218 -6.51 -1.97 19.90
C TYR A 218 -5.78 -0.64 20.07
N LYS A 219 -4.48 -0.60 19.72
CA LYS A 219 -3.66 0.62 19.72
C LYS A 219 -2.78 0.68 18.49
N PRO A 220 -2.80 1.78 17.73
CA PRO A 220 -1.79 2.04 16.71
C PRO A 220 -0.44 2.27 17.38
N VAL A 221 0.65 2.02 16.65
CA VAL A 221 2.02 2.15 17.17
C VAL A 221 2.80 3.16 16.33
N GLU A 222 3.47 4.09 16.98
CA GLU A 222 4.44 4.95 16.31
C GLU A 222 5.80 4.29 16.32
N ARG A 223 6.40 4.13 15.12
CA ARG A 223 7.66 3.44 14.89
C ARG A 223 8.68 4.35 14.24
N GLN A 224 9.96 4.05 14.41
CA GLN A 224 11.03 4.68 13.63
C GLN A 224 11.04 4.06 12.21
N PRO A 225 10.97 4.88 11.14
CA PRO A 225 11.09 4.37 9.79
C PRO A 225 12.49 3.81 9.54
N LEU A 226 12.60 2.86 8.60
CA LEU A 226 13.89 2.43 8.09
C LEU A 226 14.50 3.50 7.21
N THR A 227 15.82 3.65 7.30
CA THR A 227 16.57 4.61 6.48
C THR A 227 17.79 3.93 5.89
N GLY A 228 18.05 4.19 4.60
CA GLY A 228 19.24 3.72 3.90
C GLY A 228 19.70 4.72 2.84
N ALA A 229 20.88 4.51 2.28
CA ALA A 229 21.44 5.32 1.22
C ALA A 229 21.40 4.58 -0.13
N TYR A 230 21.21 5.31 -1.21
CA TYR A 230 21.31 4.80 -2.58
C TYR A 230 21.75 5.92 -3.55
N LYS A 231 22.91 5.79 -4.17
CA LYS A 231 23.48 6.75 -5.16
C LYS A 231 23.28 8.22 -4.77
N GLY A 232 23.68 8.56 -3.54
CA GLY A 232 23.60 9.92 -3.02
C GLY A 232 22.20 10.37 -2.55
N HIS A 233 21.22 9.47 -2.58
CA HIS A 233 19.89 9.71 -2.04
C HIS A 233 19.69 9.00 -0.69
N THR A 234 18.87 9.58 0.18
CA THR A 234 18.40 8.92 1.40
C THR A 234 17.01 8.34 1.17
N ILE A 235 16.85 7.05 1.41
CA ILE A 235 15.57 6.33 1.29
C ILE A 235 15.00 6.17 2.69
N ILE A 236 13.81 6.69 2.94
CA ILE A 236 13.05 6.56 4.19
C ILE A 236 11.82 5.71 3.87
N THR A 237 11.63 4.60 4.59
CA THR A 237 10.60 3.62 4.21
C THR A 237 10.10 2.81 5.41
N ALA A 238 9.13 1.92 5.19
CA ALA A 238 8.40 1.19 6.21
C ALA A 238 9.27 0.21 7.01
N PRO A 239 9.21 0.20 8.35
CA PRO A 239 9.77 -0.86 9.21
C PRO A 239 8.79 -2.05 9.30
N PRO A 240 9.19 -3.20 9.88
CA PRO A 240 8.26 -4.25 10.26
C PRO A 240 7.12 -3.72 11.16
N PRO A 241 5.88 -4.24 11.03
CA PRO A 241 5.48 -5.45 10.31
C PRO A 241 5.35 -5.30 8.79
N SER A 242 5.85 -4.24 8.16
CA SER A 242 6.02 -4.23 6.72
C SER A 242 7.34 -4.92 6.31
N SER A 243 7.25 -5.75 5.30
CA SER A 243 8.42 -6.33 4.63
C SER A 243 9.04 -5.38 3.60
N GLY A 244 8.25 -4.41 3.12
CA GLY A 244 8.60 -3.60 1.96
C GLY A 244 9.86 -2.76 2.12
N GLY A 245 10.04 -2.11 3.27
CA GLY A 245 11.21 -1.27 3.48
C GLY A 245 12.53 -2.04 3.52
N VAL A 246 12.55 -3.19 4.19
CA VAL A 246 13.72 -4.09 4.14
C VAL A 246 14.00 -4.47 2.69
N GLY A 247 12.95 -4.80 1.92
CA GLY A 247 13.08 -5.18 0.51
C GLY A 247 13.65 -4.08 -0.37
N ILE A 248 13.14 -2.87 -0.25
CA ILE A 248 13.65 -1.72 -1.01
C ILE A 248 15.13 -1.52 -0.71
N LEU A 249 15.51 -1.42 0.56
CA LEU A 249 16.90 -1.15 0.95
C LEU A 249 17.85 -2.29 0.55
N GLN A 250 17.45 -3.53 0.74
CA GLN A 250 18.26 -4.69 0.39
C GLN A 250 18.47 -4.81 -1.13
N MET A 251 17.41 -4.66 -1.93
CA MET A 251 17.50 -4.76 -3.39
C MET A 251 18.28 -3.59 -4.01
N LEU A 252 18.07 -2.35 -3.54
CA LEU A 252 18.85 -1.20 -3.97
C LEU A 252 20.34 -1.43 -3.70
N ALA A 253 20.73 -1.88 -2.51
CA ALA A 253 22.10 -2.16 -2.15
C ALA A 253 22.71 -3.38 -2.90
N MET A 254 21.89 -4.35 -3.32
CA MET A 254 22.34 -5.41 -4.22
C MET A 254 22.61 -4.89 -5.64
N LEU A 255 21.77 -3.99 -6.15
CA LEU A 255 21.85 -3.49 -7.53
C LEU A 255 22.94 -2.43 -7.73
N GLU A 256 23.15 -1.55 -6.77
CA GLU A 256 24.03 -0.36 -6.90
C GLU A 256 25.41 -0.68 -7.45
N PRO A 257 26.18 -1.69 -6.98
CA PRO A 257 27.52 -1.97 -7.48
C PRO A 257 27.57 -2.79 -8.78
N THR A 258 26.42 -3.23 -9.34
CA THR A 258 26.43 -4.10 -10.52
C THR A 258 26.60 -3.34 -11.83
N GLY A 259 26.28 -2.05 -11.84
CA GLY A 259 26.28 -1.24 -13.07
C GLY A 259 25.20 -1.64 -14.07
N TYR A 260 24.15 -2.35 -13.62
CA TYR A 260 23.06 -2.87 -14.44
C TYR A 260 22.36 -1.79 -15.28
N GLU A 261 22.32 -0.56 -14.79
CA GLU A 261 21.72 0.59 -15.46
C GLU A 261 22.40 0.97 -16.79
N LYS A 262 23.65 0.60 -16.97
CA LYS A 262 24.42 0.85 -18.20
C LYS A 262 23.84 0.11 -19.41
N HIS A 263 23.04 -0.93 -19.16
CA HIS A 263 22.37 -1.69 -20.22
C HIS A 263 21.06 -1.05 -20.70
N GLY A 264 20.61 0.04 -20.07
CA GLY A 264 19.36 0.73 -20.41
C GLY A 264 18.11 0.14 -19.75
N ALA A 265 17.10 0.99 -19.56
CA ALA A 265 15.82 0.60 -18.98
C ALA A 265 15.09 -0.43 -19.85
N GLY A 266 14.52 -1.46 -19.22
CA GLY A 266 13.75 -2.51 -19.91
C GLY A 266 14.57 -3.44 -20.81
N SER A 267 15.89 -3.32 -20.86
CA SER A 267 16.75 -4.30 -21.55
C SER A 267 16.73 -5.65 -20.83
N ALA A 268 17.06 -6.73 -21.53
CA ALA A 268 17.13 -8.06 -20.95
C ALA A 268 18.19 -8.15 -19.84
N ALA A 269 19.31 -7.46 -19.97
CA ALA A 269 20.37 -7.46 -18.96
C ALA A 269 19.93 -6.71 -17.69
N SER A 270 19.40 -5.49 -17.80
CA SER A 270 18.87 -4.76 -16.63
C SER A 270 17.73 -5.52 -15.95
N SER A 271 16.80 -6.05 -16.75
CA SER A 271 15.66 -6.83 -16.26
C SER A 271 16.09 -8.09 -15.52
N HIS A 272 17.13 -8.75 -16.00
CA HIS A 272 17.71 -9.93 -15.36
C HIS A 272 18.26 -9.60 -13.96
N TYR A 273 19.07 -8.54 -13.81
CA TYR A 273 19.60 -8.13 -12.50
C TYR A 273 18.50 -7.76 -11.53
N ILE A 274 17.48 -7.02 -11.98
CA ILE A 274 16.33 -6.64 -11.16
C ILE A 274 15.56 -7.90 -10.70
N ALA A 275 15.31 -8.86 -11.62
CA ALA A 275 14.65 -10.12 -11.30
C ALA A 275 15.44 -10.96 -10.30
N GLU A 276 16.76 -11.04 -10.46
CA GLU A 276 17.64 -11.79 -9.55
C GLU A 276 17.74 -11.12 -8.15
N ALA A 277 17.75 -9.81 -8.06
CA ALA A 277 17.67 -9.09 -6.79
C ALA A 277 16.33 -9.38 -6.09
N MET A 278 15.20 -9.30 -6.83
CA MET A 278 13.88 -9.66 -6.32
C MET A 278 13.83 -11.10 -5.83
N ARG A 279 14.32 -12.06 -6.63
CA ARG A 279 14.36 -13.48 -6.27
C ARG A 279 15.04 -13.70 -4.92
N ARG A 280 16.17 -13.03 -4.67
CA ARG A 280 16.94 -13.13 -3.43
C ARG A 280 16.23 -12.50 -2.25
N TYR A 281 15.72 -11.30 -2.45
CA TYR A 281 14.96 -10.61 -1.41
C TYR A 281 13.70 -11.40 -1.03
N PHE A 282 12.89 -11.84 -2.00
CA PHE A 282 11.68 -12.59 -1.69
C PHE A 282 11.97 -13.94 -1.05
N ALA A 283 13.11 -14.53 -1.34
CA ALA A 283 13.60 -15.67 -0.62
C ALA A 283 13.93 -15.32 0.86
N ASP A 284 14.60 -14.23 1.16
CA ASP A 284 14.90 -13.77 2.52
C ASP A 284 13.64 -13.34 3.28
N ARG A 285 12.76 -12.56 2.60
CA ARG A 285 11.48 -12.12 3.13
C ARG A 285 10.70 -13.27 3.73
N ALA A 286 10.66 -14.30 2.97
CA ALA A 286 9.96 -15.51 3.25
C ALA A 286 10.43 -16.22 4.52
N GLN A 287 11.65 -16.10 5.00
CA GLN A 287 12.17 -16.70 6.23
C GLN A 287 12.07 -15.79 7.45
N TYR A 288 12.39 -14.53 7.26
CA TYR A 288 12.83 -13.71 8.37
C TYR A 288 11.84 -12.66 8.78
N LEU A 289 10.84 -12.31 7.89
CA LEU A 289 9.99 -11.18 8.15
C LEU A 289 8.65 -11.57 8.77
N GLY A 290 8.18 -10.74 9.68
CA GLY A 290 6.95 -10.88 10.46
C GLY A 290 6.75 -9.66 11.34
N ASP A 291 5.80 -9.74 12.28
CA ASP A 291 5.60 -8.72 13.29
C ASP A 291 6.78 -8.72 14.29
N SER A 292 7.55 -7.62 14.30
CA SER A 292 8.73 -7.49 15.18
C SER A 292 8.41 -7.43 16.66
N ASP A 293 7.14 -7.21 17.03
CA ASP A 293 6.70 -7.23 18.43
C ASP A 293 6.46 -8.67 18.92
N PHE A 294 6.35 -9.64 17.98
CA PHE A 294 6.09 -11.07 18.26
C PHE A 294 7.18 -12.01 17.77
N ALA A 295 7.96 -11.63 16.78
CA ALA A 295 9.02 -12.44 16.20
C ALA A 295 10.35 -11.69 16.17
N LYS A 296 11.46 -12.41 16.35
CA LYS A 296 12.79 -11.82 16.22
C LYS A 296 13.13 -11.62 14.74
N VAL A 297 12.73 -10.46 14.19
CA VAL A 297 13.02 -10.07 12.81
C VAL A 297 14.45 -9.52 12.73
N PRO A 298 15.39 -10.15 12.00
CA PRO A 298 16.79 -9.74 11.96
C PRO A 298 17.04 -8.60 10.96
N VAL A 299 16.34 -7.46 11.11
CA VAL A 299 16.44 -6.31 10.18
C VAL A 299 17.88 -5.88 9.95
N LYS A 300 18.67 -5.74 11.02
CA LYS A 300 20.09 -5.34 10.90
C LYS A 300 20.91 -6.37 10.12
N GLY A 301 20.66 -7.66 10.32
CA GLY A 301 21.35 -8.74 9.59
C GLY A 301 20.97 -8.79 8.11
N LEU A 302 19.69 -8.56 7.79
CA LEU A 302 19.21 -8.51 6.40
C LEU A 302 19.73 -7.29 5.63
N LEU A 303 20.04 -6.21 6.33
CA LEU A 303 20.59 -4.98 5.77
C LEU A 303 22.11 -4.87 5.98
N ASP A 304 22.75 -5.90 6.53
CA ASP A 304 24.19 -5.93 6.71
C ASP A 304 24.93 -5.91 5.36
N PRO A 305 25.93 -5.03 5.15
CA PRO A 305 26.64 -4.91 3.89
C PRO A 305 27.33 -6.20 3.43
N GLN A 306 27.87 -7.01 4.35
CA GLN A 306 28.53 -8.29 4.01
C GLN A 306 27.50 -9.32 3.56
N TYR A 307 26.34 -9.39 4.28
CA TYR A 307 25.24 -10.25 3.88
C TYR A 307 24.72 -9.90 2.47
N ILE A 308 24.46 -8.60 2.22
CA ILE A 308 24.00 -8.12 0.90
C ILE A 308 25.05 -8.39 -0.18
N ALA A 309 26.34 -8.20 0.11
CA ALA A 309 27.42 -8.51 -0.83
C ALA A 309 27.48 -10.01 -1.17
N ALA A 310 27.29 -10.88 -0.20
CA ALA A 310 27.22 -12.33 -0.44
C ALA A 310 25.99 -12.71 -1.31
N ARG A 311 24.83 -12.11 -1.04
CA ARG A 311 23.62 -12.32 -1.86
C ARG A 311 23.84 -11.84 -3.30
N ARG A 312 24.43 -10.64 -3.48
CA ARG A 312 24.77 -10.10 -4.80
C ARG A 312 25.78 -10.98 -5.56
N ALA A 313 26.84 -11.45 -4.88
CA ALA A 313 27.88 -12.28 -5.49
C ALA A 313 27.35 -13.60 -6.03
N SER A 314 26.18 -14.06 -5.57
CA SER A 314 25.53 -15.25 -6.08
C SER A 314 24.71 -15.02 -7.36
N ILE A 315 24.63 -13.79 -7.88
CA ILE A 315 23.97 -13.47 -9.16
C ILE A 315 24.92 -13.81 -10.31
N ASP A 316 24.52 -14.74 -11.17
CA ASP A 316 25.20 -15.00 -12.44
C ASP A 316 24.66 -14.01 -13.49
N PRO A 317 25.50 -13.13 -14.09
CA PRO A 317 25.03 -12.12 -15.05
C PRO A 317 24.47 -12.70 -16.35
N ALA A 318 24.78 -13.95 -16.67
CA ALA A 318 24.38 -14.60 -17.91
C ALA A 318 23.22 -15.57 -17.74
N ARG A 319 22.95 -16.07 -16.52
CA ARG A 319 22.01 -17.16 -16.28
C ARG A 319 21.13 -16.93 -15.06
N ALA A 320 19.82 -17.15 -15.22
CA ALA A 320 18.86 -17.09 -14.12
C ALA A 320 19.14 -18.20 -13.08
N THR A 321 19.08 -17.82 -11.80
CA THR A 321 19.22 -18.77 -10.69
C THR A 321 17.90 -19.53 -10.52
N PRO A 322 17.84 -20.88 -10.60
CA PRO A 322 16.63 -21.61 -10.27
C PRO A 322 16.21 -21.34 -8.83
N SER A 323 14.95 -21.02 -8.60
CA SER A 323 14.45 -20.73 -7.23
C SER A 323 14.58 -21.91 -6.27
N SER A 324 14.58 -23.16 -6.80
CA SER A 324 14.82 -24.38 -6.03
C SER A 324 16.28 -24.52 -5.55
N ALA A 325 17.24 -23.93 -6.27
CA ALA A 325 18.65 -23.89 -5.89
C ALA A 325 18.99 -22.70 -4.98
N LEU A 326 18.11 -21.69 -4.93
CA LEU A 326 18.24 -20.52 -4.09
C LEU A 326 17.40 -20.74 -2.82
N GLY A 327 18.01 -21.26 -1.74
CA GLY A 327 17.41 -21.08 -0.44
C GLY A 327 17.34 -19.59 -0.12
N ALA A 328 16.22 -19.14 0.49
CA ALA A 328 16.44 -18.15 1.52
C ALA A 328 17.49 -18.73 2.38
N GLY A 329 18.10 -17.86 3.07
CA GLY A 329 18.13 -18.26 4.40
C GLY A 329 16.78 -18.75 4.90
N ARG A 330 15.70 -19.06 4.33
CA ARG A 330 14.34 -19.56 4.66
C ARG A 330 13.29 -18.47 4.90
N PRO A 331 12.20 -18.50 4.26
CA PRO A 331 11.27 -17.42 3.96
C PRO A 331 9.87 -17.40 4.56
N SER A 332 9.20 -16.26 4.54
CA SER A 332 7.76 -16.12 4.69
C SER A 332 7.15 -14.99 3.83
N PHE A 333 5.86 -14.88 3.72
CA PHE A 333 5.07 -14.37 2.60
C PHE A 333 3.95 -13.42 2.90
N GLU A 334 3.42 -12.72 1.86
CA GLU A 334 2.16 -11.98 1.91
C GLU A 334 1.40 -11.87 0.60
N PRO A 335 0.07 -11.71 0.68
CA PRO A 335 -0.78 -11.23 -0.39
C PRO A 335 -1.30 -9.81 -0.15
N ALA A 336 -1.90 -9.14 -1.14
CA ALA A 336 -2.72 -7.96 -0.91
C ALA A 336 -3.41 -7.36 -2.13
N ASP A 337 -4.56 -6.73 -1.87
CA ASP A 337 -5.05 -5.53 -2.55
C ASP A 337 -5.07 -4.36 -1.57
N THR A 338 -4.72 -3.13 -2.07
CA THR A 338 -4.37 -2.00 -1.23
C THR A 338 -4.70 -0.71 -1.97
N THR A 339 -4.90 0.42 -1.28
CA THR A 339 -4.86 1.74 -1.89
C THR A 339 -3.72 2.57 -1.33
N HIS A 340 -3.19 3.48 -2.14
CA HIS A 340 -2.10 4.38 -1.77
C HIS A 340 -2.39 5.79 -2.23
N PHE A 341 -1.93 6.77 -1.45
CA PHE A 341 -1.92 8.18 -1.85
C PHE A 341 -0.78 8.95 -1.19
N ASN A 342 -0.37 10.04 -1.84
CA ASN A 342 0.68 10.93 -1.37
C ASN A 342 0.15 12.36 -1.23
N VAL A 343 0.68 13.07 -0.23
CA VAL A 343 0.40 14.49 0.03
C VAL A 343 1.70 15.23 0.27
N ILE A 344 1.88 16.39 -0.37
CA ILE A 344 2.90 17.38 -0.01
C ILE A 344 2.18 18.72 0.18
N ASP A 345 2.38 19.37 1.34
CA ASP A 345 1.85 20.71 1.60
C ASP A 345 2.81 21.83 1.18
N ALA A 346 2.37 23.08 1.32
CA ALA A 346 3.14 24.26 0.94
C ALA A 346 4.38 24.47 1.84
N GLN A 347 4.40 23.93 3.05
CA GLN A 347 5.52 24.01 3.97
C GLN A 347 6.60 22.93 3.67
N GLY A 348 6.29 21.94 2.84
CA GLY A 348 7.17 20.82 2.51
C GLY A 348 7.04 19.62 3.45
N ASN A 349 5.97 19.55 4.26
CA ASN A 349 5.63 18.31 4.94
C ASN A 349 5.12 17.29 3.91
N ALA A 350 5.54 16.04 4.04
CA ALA A 350 5.21 14.98 3.12
C ALA A 350 4.59 13.78 3.85
N VAL A 351 3.49 13.27 3.33
CA VAL A 351 2.82 12.04 3.79
C VAL A 351 2.76 11.05 2.63
N ALA A 352 3.21 9.82 2.86
CA ALA A 352 2.93 8.65 2.05
C ALA A 352 2.07 7.71 2.89
N LEU A 353 0.83 7.44 2.47
CA LEU A 353 -0.10 6.60 3.20
C LEU A 353 -0.55 5.44 2.34
N THR A 354 -0.40 4.23 2.88
CA THR A 354 -0.89 3.00 2.28
C THR A 354 -1.78 2.28 3.29
N TYR A 355 -3.03 1.98 2.92
CA TYR A 355 -3.95 1.28 3.78
C TYR A 355 -4.86 0.34 2.98
N THR A 356 -5.50 -0.62 3.63
CA THR A 356 -6.08 -1.79 2.95
C THR A 356 -7.24 -2.40 3.74
N ILE A 357 -7.98 -3.26 3.07
CA ILE A 357 -8.84 -4.30 3.65
C ILE A 357 -8.42 -5.69 3.13
N ASN A 358 -7.17 -5.82 2.66
CA ASN A 358 -6.51 -6.93 1.97
C ASN A 358 -7.06 -7.15 0.55
N ASN A 359 -8.01 -8.03 0.30
CA ASN A 359 -8.63 -8.19 -1.02
C ASN A 359 -9.51 -7.00 -1.42
N SER A 360 -9.77 -6.85 -2.72
CA SER A 360 -10.82 -5.95 -3.20
C SER A 360 -12.15 -6.28 -2.53
N TYR A 361 -12.72 -5.31 -1.81
CA TYR A 361 -13.92 -5.44 -0.95
C TYR A 361 -13.71 -6.34 0.29
N GLY A 362 -12.48 -6.57 0.71
CA GLY A 362 -12.12 -7.31 1.92
C GLY A 362 -12.74 -8.69 1.98
N SER A 363 -13.25 -9.08 3.14
CA SER A 363 -13.92 -10.36 3.35
C SER A 363 -15.25 -10.51 2.58
N GLY A 364 -15.68 -9.48 1.83
CA GLY A 364 -16.98 -9.40 1.17
C GLY A 364 -18.11 -8.96 2.10
N VAL A 365 -17.89 -8.88 3.41
CA VAL A 365 -18.90 -8.56 4.42
C VAL A 365 -19.02 -7.05 4.63
N THR A 366 -20.19 -6.48 4.39
CA THR A 366 -20.56 -5.16 4.91
C THR A 366 -21.29 -5.32 6.23
N VAL A 367 -20.89 -4.56 7.26
CA VAL A 367 -21.49 -4.66 8.60
C VAL A 367 -22.88 -4.03 8.60
N PRO A 368 -23.96 -4.80 8.91
CA PRO A 368 -25.31 -4.28 8.99
C PRO A 368 -25.42 -3.13 9.99
N GLY A 369 -26.07 -2.04 9.56
CA GLY A 369 -26.26 -0.83 10.37
C GLY A 369 -25.05 0.12 10.42
N LEU A 370 -23.86 -0.32 9.99
CA LEU A 370 -22.63 0.49 9.95
C LEU A 370 -22.18 0.85 8.55
N GLY A 371 -22.44 0.03 7.53
CA GLY A 371 -22.25 0.33 6.12
C GLY A 371 -20.81 0.25 5.61
N PHE A 372 -19.80 -0.11 6.41
CA PHE A 372 -18.44 -0.32 5.96
C PHE A 372 -18.11 -1.81 5.76
N LEU A 373 -17.18 -2.08 4.85
CA LEU A 373 -16.65 -3.41 4.57
C LEU A 373 -15.62 -3.84 5.63
N LEU A 374 -15.65 -5.13 5.98
CA LEU A 374 -14.64 -5.77 6.82
C LEU A 374 -13.47 -6.24 5.99
N ASN A 375 -12.28 -6.18 6.58
CA ASN A 375 -11.07 -6.72 5.99
C ASN A 375 -11.06 -8.26 5.99
N ASP A 376 -10.21 -8.86 5.20
CA ASP A 376 -9.81 -10.27 5.25
C ASP A 376 -8.32 -10.41 5.56
N GLU A 377 -7.83 -9.58 6.46
CA GLU A 377 -6.42 -9.42 6.77
C GLU A 377 -5.83 -10.62 7.54
N MET A 378 -6.69 -11.49 8.08
CA MET A 378 -6.23 -12.72 8.72
C MET A 378 -5.60 -13.71 7.72
N ASP A 379 -5.86 -13.54 6.41
CA ASP A 379 -5.23 -14.33 5.34
C ASP A 379 -3.75 -13.96 5.12
N ASP A 380 -3.34 -12.78 5.57
CA ASP A 380 -1.94 -12.35 5.52
C ASP A 380 -1.04 -13.11 6.51
N PHE A 381 -1.61 -13.82 7.47
CA PHE A 381 -0.86 -14.76 8.30
C PHE A 381 -0.56 -16.08 7.56
N ALA A 382 0.46 -16.79 8.05
CA ALA A 382 0.69 -18.18 7.69
C ALA A 382 -0.38 -19.07 8.36
N ALA A 383 -1.53 -19.25 7.69
CA ALA A 383 -2.57 -20.17 8.17
C ALA A 383 -2.03 -21.60 8.28
N GLN A 384 -1.15 -22.00 7.38
CA GLN A 384 -0.41 -23.26 7.41
C GLN A 384 1.04 -22.99 6.97
N PRO A 385 2.00 -22.82 7.91
CA PRO A 385 3.40 -22.63 7.57
C PRO A 385 3.95 -23.72 6.66
N GLY A 386 4.59 -23.29 5.55
CA GLY A 386 5.09 -24.20 4.52
C GLY A 386 4.11 -24.49 3.37
N ALA A 387 2.84 -24.11 3.49
CA ALA A 387 1.86 -24.19 2.41
C ALA A 387 1.67 -22.84 1.70
N PRO A 388 1.30 -22.82 0.40
CA PRO A 388 1.00 -21.59 -0.29
C PRO A 388 -0.36 -21.03 0.15
N ASN A 389 -0.43 -19.69 0.34
CA ASN A 389 -1.70 -19.00 0.52
C ASN A 389 -2.41 -18.74 -0.83
N MET A 390 -3.49 -17.93 -0.84
CA MET A 390 -4.27 -17.66 -2.05
C MET A 390 -3.47 -17.05 -3.22
N PHE A 391 -2.32 -16.44 -2.95
CA PHE A 391 -1.44 -15.82 -3.96
C PHE A 391 -0.27 -16.72 -4.37
N GLY A 392 -0.27 -17.98 -3.94
CA GLY A 392 0.76 -18.96 -4.24
C GLY A 392 2.04 -18.78 -3.43
N LEU A 393 1.97 -17.97 -2.40
CA LEU A 393 3.11 -17.66 -1.54
C LEU A 393 3.20 -18.66 -0.37
N ILE A 394 4.39 -19.15 -0.01
CA ILE A 394 4.66 -20.06 1.12
C ILE A 394 5.09 -19.25 2.36
N GLN A 395 4.61 -19.47 3.57
CA GLN A 395 4.89 -18.68 4.77
C GLN A 395 5.52 -19.49 5.91
N GLY A 396 6.43 -18.85 6.68
CA GLY A 396 7.11 -19.47 7.82
C GLY A 396 6.49 -19.12 9.17
N GLU A 397 7.05 -19.71 10.23
CA GLU A 397 6.61 -19.55 11.63
C GLU A 397 6.65 -18.09 12.10
N ALA A 398 7.55 -17.25 11.59
CA ALA A 398 7.63 -15.85 11.95
C ALA A 398 6.32 -15.09 11.73
N ASN A 399 5.52 -15.53 10.73
CA ASN A 399 4.20 -14.97 10.44
C ASN A 399 3.02 -15.90 10.79
N ALA A 400 3.21 -16.93 11.63
CA ALA A 400 2.12 -17.76 12.12
C ALA A 400 1.12 -16.92 12.94
N ILE A 401 -0.16 -17.32 12.94
CA ILE A 401 -1.22 -16.64 13.68
C ILE A 401 -0.93 -16.71 15.18
N ALA A 402 -1.07 -15.58 15.86
CA ALA A 402 -1.06 -15.50 17.32
C ALA A 402 -2.04 -14.41 17.79
N PRO A 403 -2.62 -14.53 19.00
CA PRO A 403 -3.49 -13.51 19.58
C PRO A 403 -2.83 -12.13 19.58
N ARG A 404 -3.55 -11.10 19.12
CA ARG A 404 -3.11 -9.70 19.11
C ARG A 404 -1.88 -9.39 18.24
N LYS A 405 -1.40 -10.34 17.45
CA LYS A 405 -0.31 -10.16 16.50
C LYS A 405 -0.81 -9.43 15.25
N ARG A 406 0.06 -8.62 14.62
CA ARG A 406 -0.18 -8.02 13.30
C ARG A 406 0.31 -8.96 12.21
N PRO A 407 -0.46 -9.16 11.13
CA PRO A 407 0.03 -9.90 9.98
C PRO A 407 1.12 -9.11 9.25
N LEU A 408 2.07 -9.83 8.68
CA LEU A 408 3.15 -9.26 7.86
C LEU A 408 2.56 -8.48 6.68
N SER A 409 3.08 -7.29 6.31
CA SER A 409 2.62 -6.45 5.21
C SER A 409 3.66 -6.23 4.10
N ALA A 410 3.20 -6.05 2.84
CA ALA A 410 4.01 -5.61 1.72
C ALA A 410 3.83 -4.11 1.39
N MET A 411 2.98 -3.40 2.11
CA MET A 411 2.75 -1.96 1.94
C MET A 411 4.04 -1.17 2.18
N THR A 412 4.49 -0.40 1.18
CA THR A 412 5.81 0.21 1.13
C THR A 412 5.72 1.72 0.88
N PRO A 413 5.06 2.50 1.78
CA PRO A 413 5.16 3.94 1.68
C PRO A 413 6.63 4.35 1.81
N THR A 414 7.09 5.21 0.88
CA THR A 414 8.51 5.57 0.78
C THR A 414 8.67 7.05 0.47
N ILE A 415 9.65 7.68 1.14
CA ILE A 415 10.08 9.06 0.91
C ILE A 415 11.58 9.04 0.57
N VAL A 416 11.96 9.70 -0.51
CA VAL A 416 13.33 9.82 -0.96
C VAL A 416 13.79 11.25 -0.80
N LEU A 417 14.99 11.44 -0.24
CA LEU A 417 15.65 12.73 -0.13
C LEU A 417 16.86 12.77 -1.06
N LYS A 418 17.13 13.95 -1.60
CA LYS A 418 18.36 14.28 -2.30
C LYS A 418 19.00 15.47 -1.60
N ASP A 419 20.26 15.35 -1.22
CA ASP A 419 20.99 16.39 -0.47
C ASP A 419 20.21 16.87 0.79
N GLY A 420 19.57 15.92 1.50
CA GLY A 420 18.77 16.17 2.69
C GLY A 420 17.39 16.81 2.45
N LYS A 421 17.08 17.20 1.22
CA LYS A 421 15.81 17.81 0.80
C LYS A 421 14.85 16.76 0.24
N LEU A 422 13.55 17.01 0.38
CA LEU A 422 12.51 16.15 -0.21
C LEU A 422 12.71 16.08 -1.74
N PHE A 423 12.70 14.85 -2.27
CA PHE A 423 12.91 14.59 -3.69
C PHE A 423 11.76 13.80 -4.32
N LEU A 424 11.33 12.70 -3.67
CA LEU A 424 10.28 11.83 -4.20
C LEU A 424 9.45 11.24 -3.06
N VAL A 425 8.15 11.21 -3.21
CA VAL A 425 7.18 10.56 -2.30
C VAL A 425 6.38 9.58 -3.11
N LEU A 426 6.38 8.30 -2.73
CA LEU A 426 5.73 7.26 -3.52
C LEU A 426 5.28 6.05 -2.71
N GLY A 427 4.39 5.28 -3.32
CA GLY A 427 3.94 3.97 -2.88
C GLY A 427 2.91 3.41 -3.84
N ALA A 428 2.33 2.28 -3.52
CA ALA A 428 1.41 1.58 -4.43
C ALA A 428 0.44 0.64 -3.70
N PRO A 429 -0.71 0.32 -4.28
CA PRO A 429 -1.41 -0.94 -4.07
C PRO A 429 -0.83 -2.06 -4.93
N GLY A 430 -1.12 -3.32 -4.60
CA GLY A 430 -0.81 -4.47 -5.47
C GLY A 430 -0.16 -5.67 -4.78
N GLY A 431 -0.32 -5.83 -3.47
CA GLY A 431 0.23 -6.96 -2.73
C GLY A 431 1.74 -7.03 -2.72
N PRO A 432 2.35 -8.21 -2.82
CA PRO A 432 3.81 -8.35 -2.86
C PRO A 432 4.43 -7.57 -4.03
N ARG A 433 3.64 -7.28 -5.06
CA ARG A 433 4.04 -6.49 -6.23
C ARG A 433 4.24 -5.01 -5.92
N ILE A 434 3.71 -4.51 -4.78
CA ILE A 434 3.99 -3.15 -4.29
C ILE A 434 5.49 -2.91 -4.21
N ILE A 435 6.21 -3.84 -3.59
CA ILE A 435 7.67 -3.74 -3.38
C ILE A 435 8.39 -3.64 -4.72
N SER A 436 8.00 -4.47 -5.69
CA SER A 436 8.57 -4.47 -7.04
C SER A 436 8.24 -3.20 -7.82
N GLY A 437 7.01 -2.69 -7.68
CA GLY A 437 6.56 -1.45 -8.34
C GLY A 437 7.31 -0.24 -7.80
N VAL A 438 7.34 -0.07 -6.47
CA VAL A 438 8.05 1.03 -5.80
C VAL A 438 9.54 0.99 -6.11
N LEU A 439 10.19 -0.18 -6.03
CA LEU A 439 11.59 -0.34 -6.39
C LEU A 439 11.86 0.18 -7.81
N GLN A 440 11.10 -0.29 -8.80
CA GLN A 440 11.37 0.05 -10.20
C GLN A 440 11.12 1.52 -10.52
N VAL A 441 10.15 2.18 -9.87
CA VAL A 441 9.96 3.63 -10.01
C VAL A 441 11.15 4.39 -9.41
N ILE A 442 11.69 3.97 -8.26
CA ILE A 442 12.92 4.56 -7.68
C ILE A 442 14.09 4.40 -8.66
N LEU A 443 14.29 3.19 -9.22
CA LEU A 443 15.34 2.92 -10.21
C LEU A 443 15.15 3.76 -11.48
N ASN A 444 13.94 3.88 -11.99
CA ASN A 444 13.63 4.66 -13.19
C ASN A 444 13.97 6.14 -13.00
N VAL A 445 13.62 6.73 -11.85
CA VAL A 445 13.94 8.13 -11.55
C VAL A 445 15.45 8.32 -11.27
N ILE A 446 16.04 7.48 -10.41
CA ILE A 446 17.44 7.70 -9.96
C ILE A 446 18.45 7.20 -10.98
N ASP A 447 18.28 6.01 -11.54
CA ASP A 447 19.29 5.40 -12.43
C ASP A 447 19.08 5.78 -13.89
N PHE A 448 17.84 5.68 -14.37
CA PHE A 448 17.52 5.93 -15.77
C PHE A 448 17.11 7.38 -16.06
N LYS A 449 17.10 8.27 -15.04
CA LYS A 449 16.85 9.71 -15.16
C LYS A 449 15.52 10.07 -15.83
N MET A 450 14.52 9.21 -15.66
CA MET A 450 13.17 9.45 -16.17
C MET A 450 12.49 10.53 -15.34
N ASP A 451 11.62 11.33 -15.99
CA ASP A 451 10.65 12.11 -15.25
C ASP A 451 9.66 11.20 -14.51
N VAL A 452 8.91 11.77 -13.58
CA VAL A 452 8.07 10.95 -12.70
C VAL A 452 6.95 10.23 -13.46
N GLN A 453 6.39 10.83 -14.54
CA GLN A 453 5.35 10.18 -15.33
C GLN A 453 5.92 9.03 -16.17
N GLN A 454 7.04 9.25 -16.84
CA GLN A 454 7.76 8.19 -17.55
C GLN A 454 8.13 7.04 -16.61
N ALA A 455 8.60 7.38 -15.40
CA ALA A 455 9.01 6.38 -14.41
C ALA A 455 7.84 5.48 -13.94
N VAL A 456 6.64 6.05 -13.76
CA VAL A 456 5.46 5.26 -13.38
C VAL A 456 4.80 4.52 -14.53
N ASP A 457 4.95 5.01 -15.78
CA ASP A 457 4.36 4.37 -16.97
C ASP A 457 5.23 3.27 -17.56
N GLN A 458 6.53 3.27 -17.26
CA GLN A 458 7.46 2.24 -17.73
C GLN A 458 6.96 0.83 -17.39
N PRO A 459 6.95 -0.11 -18.36
CA PRO A 459 6.61 -1.51 -18.11
C PRO A 459 7.45 -2.13 -17.01
N ARG A 460 6.81 -2.85 -16.09
CA ARG A 460 7.44 -3.43 -14.91
C ARG A 460 7.44 -4.95 -14.96
N LEU A 461 8.40 -5.52 -14.23
CA LEU A 461 8.52 -6.94 -14.00
C LEU A 461 8.34 -7.29 -12.52
N HIS A 462 8.01 -8.55 -12.24
CA HIS A 462 7.90 -9.04 -10.87
C HIS A 462 8.41 -10.49 -10.78
N HIS A 463 9.20 -10.74 -9.76
CA HIS A 463 9.61 -12.08 -9.36
C HIS A 463 9.53 -12.21 -7.86
N GLN A 464 8.80 -13.20 -7.37
CA GLN A 464 8.57 -13.39 -5.93
C GLN A 464 9.20 -14.69 -5.38
N TRP A 465 10.30 -15.15 -5.98
CA TRP A 465 11.00 -16.40 -5.69
C TRP A 465 10.16 -17.64 -6.04
N MET A 466 9.04 -17.88 -5.37
CA MET A 466 8.09 -18.97 -5.66
C MET A 466 6.67 -18.37 -5.89
N PRO A 467 5.95 -18.86 -6.91
CA PRO A 467 6.42 -19.77 -7.96
C PRO A 467 7.57 -19.17 -8.77
N ASP A 468 8.48 -20.02 -9.30
CA ASP A 468 9.64 -19.59 -10.08
C ASP A 468 9.23 -19.10 -11.47
N ARG A 469 8.66 -17.89 -11.51
CA ARG A 469 8.19 -17.23 -12.75
C ARG A 469 8.53 -15.75 -12.72
N LEU A 470 9.11 -15.26 -13.81
CA LEU A 470 9.31 -13.84 -14.05
C LEU A 470 8.06 -13.28 -14.77
N LEU A 471 7.26 -12.52 -14.05
CA LEU A 471 6.06 -11.88 -14.59
C LEU A 471 6.43 -10.56 -15.26
N LEU A 472 5.97 -10.36 -16.50
CA LEU A 472 6.22 -9.15 -17.28
C LEU A 472 4.89 -8.47 -17.64
N GLU A 473 4.81 -7.15 -17.44
CA GLU A 473 3.73 -6.33 -17.98
C GLU A 473 3.78 -6.27 -19.53
N PRO A 474 2.70 -5.87 -20.20
CA PRO A 474 2.74 -5.49 -21.63
C PRO A 474 3.76 -4.37 -21.86
N GLY A 475 4.43 -4.38 -23.02
CA GLY A 475 5.40 -3.33 -23.41
C GLY A 475 6.86 -3.76 -23.41
N PHE A 476 7.21 -4.92 -22.83
CA PHE A 476 8.53 -5.52 -23.08
C PHE A 476 8.64 -6.01 -24.53
N SER A 477 9.72 -5.64 -25.21
CA SER A 477 9.95 -6.05 -26.61
C SER A 477 10.05 -7.57 -26.74
N PRO A 478 9.69 -8.14 -27.92
CA PRO A 478 9.90 -9.57 -28.18
C PRO A 478 11.36 -10.00 -27.98
N ASP A 479 12.32 -9.16 -28.38
CA ASP A 479 13.75 -9.45 -28.22
C ASP A 479 14.16 -9.53 -26.75
N THR A 480 13.69 -8.59 -25.91
CA THR A 480 13.94 -8.64 -24.46
C THR A 480 13.37 -9.93 -23.86
N ARG A 481 12.17 -10.34 -24.26
CA ARG A 481 11.54 -11.58 -23.79
C ARG A 481 12.38 -12.82 -24.19
N ALA A 482 12.75 -12.93 -25.46
CA ALA A 482 13.56 -14.04 -25.98
C ALA A 482 14.93 -14.12 -25.27
N LEU A 483 15.59 -12.99 -25.04
CA LEU A 483 16.86 -12.93 -24.33
C LEU A 483 16.75 -13.28 -22.83
N LEU A 484 15.62 -12.99 -22.18
CA LEU A 484 15.36 -13.42 -20.80
C LEU A 484 15.12 -14.93 -20.73
N GLU A 485 14.38 -15.51 -21.68
CA GLU A 485 14.20 -16.97 -21.80
C GLU A 485 15.51 -17.68 -22.06
N GLN A 486 16.37 -17.15 -22.95
CA GLN A 486 17.72 -17.68 -23.20
C GLN A 486 18.59 -17.66 -21.94
N ARG A 487 18.39 -16.71 -21.02
CA ARG A 487 19.03 -16.70 -19.71
C ARG A 487 18.43 -17.71 -18.72
N GLY A 488 17.36 -18.41 -19.10
CA GLY A 488 16.71 -19.43 -18.28
C GLY A 488 15.58 -18.93 -17.39
N HIS A 489 15.07 -17.70 -17.60
CA HIS A 489 13.86 -17.27 -16.93
C HIS A 489 12.60 -17.94 -17.51
N THR A 490 11.76 -18.48 -16.66
CA THR A 490 10.40 -18.89 -17.04
C THR A 490 9.49 -17.66 -17.02
N LEU A 491 9.08 -17.20 -18.20
CA LEU A 491 8.26 -15.99 -18.30
C LEU A 491 6.78 -16.24 -18.03
N GLY A 492 6.11 -15.22 -17.50
CA GLY A 492 4.67 -15.13 -17.35
C GLY A 492 4.17 -13.75 -17.71
N ALA A 493 2.90 -13.62 -18.12
CA ALA A 493 2.26 -12.35 -18.38
C ALA A 493 1.49 -11.90 -17.14
N ILE A 494 1.47 -10.58 -16.90
CA ILE A 494 0.64 -9.92 -15.90
C ILE A 494 0.12 -8.61 -16.45
N SER A 495 -1.12 -8.26 -16.12
CA SER A 495 -1.73 -7.00 -16.59
C SER A 495 -1.13 -5.76 -15.91
N SER A 496 -0.80 -5.87 -14.62
CA SER A 496 -0.16 -4.81 -13.84
C SER A 496 0.64 -5.39 -12.67
N VAL A 497 1.84 -4.89 -12.47
CA VAL A 497 2.70 -5.25 -11.31
C VAL A 497 2.23 -4.48 -10.07
N ALA A 498 1.92 -3.21 -10.19
CA ALA A 498 1.37 -2.37 -9.12
C ALA A 498 0.85 -1.06 -9.73
N SER A 499 0.02 -0.33 -8.99
CA SER A 499 -0.43 1.03 -9.38
C SER A 499 0.34 2.07 -8.57
N VAL A 500 1.55 2.45 -9.02
CA VAL A 500 2.40 3.39 -8.27
C VAL A 500 1.88 4.81 -8.42
N GLU A 501 1.67 5.48 -7.28
CA GLU A 501 1.38 6.91 -7.17
C GLU A 501 2.65 7.61 -6.69
N ALA A 502 3.06 8.71 -7.33
CA ALA A 502 4.30 9.40 -7.00
C ALA A 502 4.19 10.91 -7.13
N ILE A 503 4.86 11.65 -6.24
CA ILE A 503 5.10 13.09 -6.33
C ILE A 503 6.60 13.32 -6.31
N MET A 504 7.15 13.99 -7.33
CA MET A 504 8.55 14.39 -7.41
C MET A 504 8.68 15.90 -7.23
N VAL A 505 9.66 16.32 -6.44
CA VAL A 505 10.04 17.71 -6.27
C VAL A 505 11.10 18.03 -7.32
N GLU A 506 10.75 18.84 -8.32
CA GLU A 506 11.67 19.29 -9.34
C GLU A 506 12.35 20.60 -8.93
N SER A 507 13.64 20.72 -9.21
CA SER A 507 14.32 22.02 -9.12
C SER A 507 13.69 22.98 -10.11
N PRO A 508 13.57 24.31 -9.80
CA PRO A 508 13.07 25.28 -10.74
C PRO A 508 13.88 25.19 -12.04
N ARG A 509 13.24 24.87 -13.15
CA ARG A 509 13.89 24.98 -14.44
C ARG A 509 14.09 26.48 -14.69
N SER A 510 15.33 26.93 -14.80
CA SER A 510 15.63 28.26 -15.32
C SER A 510 15.05 28.32 -16.74
N ARG A 511 13.85 28.88 -16.92
CA ARG A 511 13.35 29.29 -18.22
C ARG A 511 14.23 30.48 -18.62
N ALA A 512 15.17 30.24 -19.51
CA ALA A 512 15.67 31.30 -20.37
C ALA A 512 14.50 31.69 -21.28
N VAL A 513 13.68 32.63 -20.85
CA VAL A 513 12.74 33.33 -21.74
C VAL A 513 13.60 34.37 -22.44
N SER A 514 13.99 34.03 -23.69
CA SER A 514 14.44 35.03 -24.64
C SER A 514 13.20 35.80 -25.16
N ASP A 515 12.76 36.78 -24.40
CA ASP A 515 11.95 37.88 -24.94
C ASP A 515 12.47 39.19 -24.36
N ALA A 516 13.26 39.83 -25.19
CA ALA A 516 13.72 41.18 -24.99
C ALA A 516 12.55 42.14 -25.22
N THR A 517 11.81 42.47 -24.18
CA THR A 517 11.13 43.76 -23.97
C THR A 517 10.28 43.68 -22.70
N THR A 518 10.87 43.96 -21.54
CA THR A 518 10.32 44.84 -20.50
C THR A 518 11.30 44.88 -19.31
N THR A 519 11.68 46.08 -19.00
CA THR A 519 12.53 46.46 -17.87
C THR A 519 11.85 46.19 -16.53
N GLY A 520 12.55 45.51 -15.64
CA GLY A 520 12.45 45.69 -14.21
C GLY A 520 11.42 44.86 -13.45
N ALA A 521 11.83 43.68 -12.99
CA ALA A 521 11.58 43.16 -11.65
C ALA A 521 12.36 41.85 -11.50
N ASN A 522 13.38 41.83 -10.66
CA ASN A 522 13.99 40.60 -10.16
C ASN A 522 12.98 39.89 -9.24
N VAL A 523 12.23 38.94 -9.74
CA VAL A 523 11.47 38.01 -8.94
C VAL A 523 12.27 36.71 -8.86
N THR A 524 13.10 36.59 -7.84
CA THR A 524 13.72 35.34 -7.41
C THR A 524 12.80 34.59 -6.46
N ASP A 525 11.60 34.23 -6.90
CA ASP A 525 10.78 33.26 -6.19
C ASP A 525 11.13 31.85 -6.65
N THR A 526 12.06 31.24 -5.92
CA THR A 526 12.44 29.82 -6.07
C THR A 526 11.43 28.92 -5.36
N ILE A 527 10.19 28.87 -5.83
CA ILE A 527 9.23 27.86 -5.38
C ILE A 527 9.58 26.56 -6.12
N PRO A 528 9.89 25.45 -5.44
CA PRO A 528 10.13 24.18 -6.09
C PRO A 528 8.87 23.70 -6.81
N TRP A 529 9.00 23.29 -8.05
CA TRP A 529 7.89 22.71 -8.80
C TRP A 529 7.64 21.29 -8.35
N LEU A 530 6.36 20.95 -8.14
CA LEU A 530 5.92 19.60 -7.83
C LEU A 530 5.38 18.96 -9.12
N ALA A 531 6.04 17.92 -9.59
CA ALA A 531 5.54 17.05 -10.63
C ALA A 531 4.90 15.83 -9.99
N ALA A 532 3.66 15.53 -10.35
CA ALA A 532 2.95 14.39 -9.80
C ALA A 532 2.53 13.45 -10.93
N ALA A 533 2.76 12.17 -10.74
CA ALA A 533 2.39 11.14 -11.66
C ALA A 533 1.43 10.15 -11.03
N ARG A 534 0.34 9.87 -11.73
CA ARG A 534 -0.51 8.71 -11.50
C ARG A 534 -0.20 7.64 -12.53
N ASN A 535 -0.40 6.41 -12.15
CA ASN A 535 -0.35 5.30 -13.07
C ASN A 535 -1.56 5.33 -14.02
N GLY A 536 -1.34 5.27 -15.33
CA GLY A 536 -2.40 5.07 -16.34
C GLY A 536 -3.22 3.78 -16.15
N ARG A 537 -2.82 2.92 -15.22
CA ARG A 537 -3.47 1.65 -14.85
C ARG A 537 -4.59 1.84 -13.81
N SER A 538 -4.77 3.03 -13.25
CA SER A 538 -5.83 3.37 -12.29
C SER A 538 -6.60 4.62 -12.73
N ALA A 539 -7.80 4.84 -12.15
CA ALA A 539 -8.63 6.02 -12.39
C ALA A 539 -8.22 7.26 -11.59
N GLY A 540 -7.09 7.22 -10.89
CA GLY A 540 -6.64 8.23 -9.94
C GLY A 540 -6.39 9.63 -10.52
N LYS A 541 -6.14 10.60 -9.65
CA LYS A 541 -5.88 11.99 -9.98
C LYS A 541 -4.64 12.52 -9.24
N ALA A 542 -3.83 13.30 -9.98
CA ALA A 542 -2.84 14.21 -9.42
C ALA A 542 -3.44 15.62 -9.41
N GLU A 543 -3.49 16.28 -8.26
CA GLU A 543 -4.07 17.62 -8.12
C GLU A 543 -3.21 18.51 -7.23
N GLY A 544 -2.97 19.73 -7.70
CA GLY A 544 -2.23 20.76 -6.98
C GLY A 544 -3.02 22.09 -6.94
N TYR A 545 -2.49 23.08 -6.22
CA TYR A 545 -3.04 24.43 -6.15
C TYR A 545 -1.90 25.45 -6.10
#